data_9c9fee646078db6e8e70027c2a0ed350
#
_entry.id   9c9fee646078db6e8e70027c2a0ed350
#
_cell.length_a   1.000
_cell.length_b   1.000
_cell.length_c   1.000
_cell.angle_alpha   90.00
_cell.angle_beta   90.00
_cell.angle_gamma   90.00
#
_symmetry.space_group_name_H-M   'P 1'
#
loop_
_entity.id
_entity.type
_entity.pdbx_description
1 polymer ?
#
loop_
_entity_poly.entity_id
_entity_poly.type
_entity_poly.pdbx_seq_one_letter_code
_entity_poly.pdbx_strand_id
1 'polypeptide(L)'
;FESIWNKNANPTSTDFAISAICSILENGEALKKNLSDLKIRNNLLKSATVAGLAFSNTTTAAAHSMSYPLTIHYGIPHGVASSISLLPLMEINRKLIKEPLDRICNNNELTYDELKQTIKDIPKGVVPYTLDEWGIPEDQLPTLAAESFTKGRMDNNVVDLTKDDVLGILKELYSE
;
A
#
# COMPACT_ATOMS: atom_id res chain seq x y z
N PHE A 1 -0.20 4.12 4.32
CA PHE A 1 1.12 4.49 3.75
C PHE A 1 1.06 5.67 2.79
N GLU A 2 0.16 5.74 1.80
CA GLU A 2 0.17 6.83 0.79
C GLU A 2 0.16 8.24 1.37
N SER A 3 -0.48 8.47 2.52
CA SER A 3 -0.44 9.79 3.18
C SER A 3 0.95 10.20 3.65
N ILE A 4 1.87 9.23 3.82
CA ILE A 4 3.25 9.49 4.24
C ILE A 4 4.10 9.95 3.04
N TRP A 5 3.90 9.34 1.87
CA TRP A 5 4.64 9.67 0.65
C TRP A 5 3.86 10.52 -0.36
N ASN A 6 2.91 11.28 0.13
CA ASN A 6 2.14 12.22 -0.67
C ASN A 6 2.79 13.60 -0.64
N LYS A 7 2.81 14.31 -1.77
CA LYS A 7 3.29 15.71 -1.84
C LYS A 7 2.55 16.66 -0.91
N ASN A 8 1.30 16.32 -0.54
CA ASN A 8 0.48 17.07 0.41
C ASN A 8 0.62 16.59 1.86
N ALA A 9 1.57 15.69 2.13
CA ALA A 9 1.80 15.20 3.50
C ALA A 9 2.10 16.35 4.44
N ASN A 10 1.53 16.29 5.63
CA ASN A 10 1.70 17.26 6.68
C ASN A 10 1.77 16.55 8.04
N PRO A 11 2.20 17.23 9.12
CA PRO A 11 2.36 16.56 10.43
C PRO A 11 1.11 15.82 10.89
N THR A 12 -0.07 16.40 10.73
CA THR A 12 -1.34 15.79 11.14
C THR A 12 -1.65 14.52 10.36
N SER A 13 -1.55 14.56 9.03
CA SER A 13 -1.78 13.38 8.17
C SER A 13 -0.76 12.28 8.42
N THR A 14 0.50 12.65 8.67
CA THR A 14 1.59 11.72 8.98
C THR A 14 1.36 11.02 10.32
N ASP A 15 0.96 11.75 11.35
CA ASP A 15 0.67 11.17 12.67
C ASP A 15 -0.52 10.20 12.63
N PHE A 16 -1.60 10.55 11.93
CA PHE A 16 -2.71 9.63 11.69
C PHE A 16 -2.27 8.38 10.91
N ALA A 17 -1.47 8.55 9.86
CA ALA A 17 -0.98 7.44 9.06
C ALA A 17 -0.11 6.48 9.88
N ILE A 18 0.84 6.99 10.67
CA ILE A 18 1.70 6.19 11.54
C ILE A 18 0.86 5.43 12.58
N SER A 19 -0.08 6.11 13.24
CA SER A 19 -0.98 5.48 14.21
C SER A 19 -1.78 4.33 13.60
N ALA A 20 -2.34 4.52 12.39
CA ALA A 20 -3.08 3.49 11.70
C ALA A 20 -2.19 2.30 11.29
N ILE A 21 -0.99 2.57 10.76
CA ILE A 21 -0.04 1.53 10.35
C ILE A 21 0.38 0.68 11.54
N CYS A 22 0.81 1.29 12.65
CA CYS A 22 1.21 0.57 13.85
C CYS A 22 0.08 -0.34 14.35
N SER A 23 -1.14 0.18 14.43
CA SER A 23 -2.29 -0.62 14.88
C SER A 23 -2.63 -1.77 13.91
N ILE A 24 -2.44 -1.59 12.60
CA ILE A 24 -2.64 -2.69 11.61
C ILE A 24 -1.55 -3.76 11.78
N LEU A 25 -0.28 -3.36 11.96
CA LEU A 25 0.82 -4.30 12.16
C LEU A 25 0.62 -5.14 13.44
N GLU A 26 0.19 -4.51 14.54
CA GLU A 26 -0.10 -5.20 15.81
C GLU A 26 -1.24 -6.22 15.71
N ASN A 27 -2.25 -5.94 14.89
CA ASN A 27 -3.48 -6.73 14.86
C ASN A 27 -3.59 -7.68 13.66
N GLY A 28 -2.80 -7.47 12.59
CA GLY A 28 -2.93 -8.21 11.32
C GLY A 28 -2.72 -9.72 11.48
N GLU A 29 -1.63 -10.12 12.09
CA GLU A 29 -1.32 -11.55 12.31
C GLU A 29 -2.28 -12.23 13.30
N ALA A 30 -2.76 -11.48 14.29
CA ALA A 30 -3.74 -12.01 15.24
C ALA A 30 -5.10 -12.26 14.56
N LEU A 31 -5.50 -11.40 13.59
CA LEU A 31 -6.73 -11.60 12.83
C LEU A 31 -6.70 -12.88 11.99
N LYS A 32 -5.57 -13.22 11.37
CA LYS A 32 -5.43 -14.47 10.59
C LYS A 32 -5.75 -15.71 11.42
N LYS A 33 -5.39 -15.70 12.69
CA LYS A 33 -5.63 -16.82 13.62
C LYS A 33 -7.09 -16.94 14.02
N ASN A 34 -7.82 -15.83 14.09
CA ASN A 34 -9.24 -15.80 14.45
C ASN A 34 -9.97 -14.64 13.77
N LEU A 35 -10.52 -14.89 12.59
CA LEU A 35 -11.27 -13.92 11.79
C LEU A 35 -12.55 -13.41 12.47
N SER A 36 -13.03 -14.11 13.51
CA SER A 36 -14.25 -13.75 14.25
C SER A 36 -13.98 -12.99 15.55
N ASP A 37 -12.72 -12.70 15.90
CA ASP A 37 -12.38 -11.95 17.09
C ASP A 37 -12.87 -10.49 16.98
N LEU A 38 -13.92 -10.18 17.75
CA LEU A 38 -14.58 -8.87 17.71
C LEU A 38 -13.66 -7.74 18.20
N LYS A 39 -12.75 -8.02 19.13
CA LYS A 39 -11.80 -7.02 19.64
C LYS A 39 -10.80 -6.62 18.53
N ILE A 40 -10.21 -7.61 17.87
CA ILE A 40 -9.25 -7.38 16.78
C ILE A 40 -9.95 -6.68 15.61
N ARG A 41 -11.14 -7.15 15.20
CA ARG A 41 -11.92 -6.50 14.14
C ARG A 41 -12.26 -5.05 14.45
N ASN A 42 -12.63 -4.76 15.70
CA ASN A 42 -12.91 -3.39 16.13
C ASN A 42 -11.65 -2.51 16.10
N ASN A 43 -10.48 -3.04 16.49
CA ASN A 43 -9.22 -2.31 16.39
C ASN A 43 -8.88 -2.00 14.94
N LEU A 44 -9.02 -2.96 14.02
CA LEU A 44 -8.77 -2.75 12.59
C LEU A 44 -9.77 -1.79 11.94
N LEU A 45 -11.04 -1.81 12.37
CA LEU A 45 -12.02 -0.81 11.93
C LEU A 45 -11.65 0.60 12.38
N LYS A 46 -11.18 0.77 13.62
CA LYS A 46 -10.65 2.05 14.11
C LYS A 46 -9.41 2.47 13.30
N SER A 47 -8.50 1.53 13.04
CA SER A 47 -7.30 1.81 12.22
C SER A 47 -7.67 2.26 10.81
N ALA A 48 -8.66 1.62 10.18
CA ALA A 48 -9.18 2.03 8.88
C ALA A 48 -9.78 3.45 8.91
N THR A 49 -10.50 3.79 9.98
CA THR A 49 -11.04 5.15 10.17
C THR A 49 -9.92 6.17 10.32
N VAL A 50 -8.89 5.88 11.13
CA VAL A 50 -7.73 6.77 11.31
C VAL A 50 -6.93 6.92 10.01
N ALA A 51 -6.77 5.82 9.25
CA ALA A 51 -6.19 5.89 7.89
C ALA A 51 -7.02 6.78 6.96
N GLY A 52 -8.35 6.71 7.06
CA GLY A 52 -9.27 7.60 6.35
C GLY A 52 -9.03 9.08 6.68
N LEU A 53 -8.84 9.40 7.96
CA LEU A 53 -8.49 10.77 8.40
C LEU A 53 -7.13 11.21 7.84
N ALA A 54 -6.15 10.32 7.75
CA ALA A 54 -4.86 10.63 7.15
C ALA A 54 -5.02 11.05 5.67
N PHE A 55 -5.59 10.19 4.84
CA PHE A 55 -5.69 10.49 3.40
C PHE A 55 -6.78 11.52 3.04
N SER A 56 -7.72 11.82 3.92
CA SER A 56 -8.64 12.95 3.71
C SER A 56 -7.91 14.30 3.71
N ASN A 57 -6.74 14.36 4.35
CA ASN A 57 -5.87 15.54 4.33
C ASN A 57 -4.95 15.62 3.11
N THR A 58 -4.59 14.48 2.51
CA THR A 58 -3.56 14.42 1.45
C THR A 58 -4.10 14.00 0.10
N THR A 59 -5.30 13.41 0.05
CA THR A 59 -5.76 12.55 -1.03
C THR A 59 -4.90 11.29 -1.18
N THR A 60 -5.18 10.46 -2.20
CA THR A 60 -4.41 9.25 -2.50
C THR A 60 -3.30 9.52 -3.52
N ALA A 61 -2.40 8.58 -3.74
CA ALA A 61 -1.24 8.73 -4.61
C ALA A 61 -1.10 7.56 -5.62
N ALA A 62 0.13 7.12 -5.89
CA ALA A 62 0.45 6.16 -6.94
C ALA A 62 -0.20 4.79 -6.75
N ALA A 63 -0.26 4.24 -5.52
CA ALA A 63 -0.83 2.91 -5.29
C ALA A 63 -2.31 2.85 -5.69
N HIS A 64 -3.10 3.87 -5.32
CA HIS A 64 -4.50 3.95 -5.77
C HIS A 64 -4.60 4.17 -7.28
N SER A 65 -3.72 5.00 -7.86
CA SER A 65 -3.71 5.22 -9.31
C SER A 65 -3.45 3.92 -10.07
N MET A 66 -2.50 3.11 -9.62
CA MET A 66 -2.21 1.79 -10.17
C MET A 66 -3.33 0.77 -9.93
N SER A 67 -4.09 0.91 -8.86
CA SER A 67 -5.17 -0.03 -8.52
C SER A 67 -6.36 0.03 -9.47
N TYR A 68 -6.61 1.17 -10.12
CA TYR A 68 -7.82 1.35 -10.94
C TYR A 68 -7.89 0.39 -12.12
N PRO A 69 -6.88 0.30 -13.02
CA PRO A 69 -6.94 -0.66 -14.12
C PRO A 69 -6.98 -2.12 -13.62
N LEU A 70 -6.31 -2.45 -12.52
CA LEU A 70 -6.34 -3.78 -11.91
C LEU A 70 -7.75 -4.16 -11.45
N THR A 71 -8.45 -3.24 -10.79
CA THR A 71 -9.84 -3.47 -10.35
C THR A 71 -10.82 -3.50 -11.52
N ILE A 72 -10.68 -2.57 -12.47
CA ILE A 72 -11.63 -2.42 -13.57
C ILE A 72 -11.56 -3.60 -14.56
N HIS A 73 -10.37 -4.02 -14.96
CA HIS A 73 -10.19 -5.03 -15.98
C HIS A 73 -10.19 -6.46 -15.43
N TYR A 74 -9.69 -6.66 -14.21
CA TYR A 74 -9.46 -8.01 -13.65
C TYR A 74 -10.28 -8.28 -12.39
N GLY A 75 -11.11 -7.35 -11.94
CA GLY A 75 -11.98 -7.54 -10.79
C GLY A 75 -11.25 -7.73 -9.47
N ILE A 76 -9.97 -7.36 -9.38
CA ILE A 76 -9.20 -7.46 -8.14
C ILE A 76 -9.86 -6.55 -7.11
N PRO A 77 -10.21 -7.06 -5.92
CA PRO A 77 -10.82 -6.23 -4.87
C PRO A 77 -9.97 -4.99 -4.60
N HIS A 78 -10.59 -3.82 -4.54
CA HIS A 78 -9.88 -2.54 -4.46
C HIS A 78 -8.81 -2.48 -3.36
N GLY A 79 -9.11 -3.04 -2.17
CA GLY A 79 -8.16 -3.09 -1.07
C GLY A 79 -6.90 -3.92 -1.39
N VAL A 80 -7.03 -5.01 -2.16
CA VAL A 80 -5.90 -5.81 -2.64
C VAL A 80 -5.16 -5.05 -3.73
N ALA A 81 -5.87 -4.57 -4.75
CA ALA A 81 -5.28 -3.83 -5.87
C ALA A 81 -4.47 -2.60 -5.43
N SER A 82 -4.94 -1.87 -4.40
CA SER A 82 -4.23 -0.71 -3.86
C SER A 82 -3.10 -1.05 -2.90
N SER A 83 -3.01 -2.29 -2.41
CA SER A 83 -1.95 -2.72 -1.51
C SER A 83 -0.85 -3.53 -2.17
N ILE A 84 -1.11 -4.14 -3.33
CA ILE A 84 -0.14 -5.02 -4.00
C ILE A 84 1.15 -4.26 -4.39
N SER A 85 1.05 -2.99 -4.77
CA SER A 85 2.20 -2.14 -5.13
C SER A 85 2.86 -1.44 -3.93
N LEU A 86 2.43 -1.74 -2.70
CA LEU A 86 2.86 -1.03 -1.51
C LEU A 86 4.37 -1.12 -1.26
N LEU A 87 4.96 -2.33 -1.35
CA LEU A 87 6.38 -2.55 -1.09
C LEU A 87 7.29 -1.89 -2.12
N PRO A 88 7.10 -2.09 -3.44
CA PRO A 88 7.88 -1.39 -4.46
C PRO A 88 7.79 0.14 -4.32
N LEU A 89 6.60 0.69 -4.09
CA LEU A 89 6.42 2.13 -3.92
C LEU A 89 7.08 2.65 -2.63
N MET A 90 7.04 1.87 -1.55
CA MET A 90 7.74 2.21 -0.30
C MET A 90 9.25 2.29 -0.53
N GLU A 91 9.83 1.37 -1.31
CA GLU A 91 11.26 1.37 -1.63
C GLU A 91 11.64 2.58 -2.51
N ILE A 92 10.85 2.88 -3.54
CA ILE A 92 11.08 4.05 -4.41
C ILE A 92 11.04 5.36 -3.61
N ASN A 93 10.06 5.50 -2.72
CA ASN A 93 9.87 6.71 -1.91
C ASN A 93 10.79 6.79 -0.68
N ARG A 94 11.46 5.70 -0.30
CA ARG A 94 12.17 5.48 0.98
C ARG A 94 13.03 6.65 1.44
N LYS A 95 13.81 7.24 0.53
CA LYS A 95 14.74 8.33 0.88
C LYS A 95 14.02 9.59 1.36
N LEU A 96 12.86 9.89 0.77
CA LEU A 96 12.08 11.09 1.06
C LEU A 96 11.15 10.92 2.26
N ILE A 97 10.85 9.68 2.62
CA ILE A 97 9.96 9.33 3.74
C ILE A 97 10.70 8.65 4.90
N LYS A 98 12.00 8.86 5.00
CA LYS A 98 12.85 8.20 6.01
C LYS A 98 12.34 8.44 7.43
N GLU A 99 12.02 9.68 7.78
CA GLU A 99 11.58 10.05 9.14
C GLU A 99 10.30 9.31 9.55
N PRO A 100 9.19 9.33 8.79
CA PRO A 100 8.01 8.57 9.16
C PRO A 100 8.24 7.05 9.15
N LEU A 101 9.09 6.51 8.27
CA LEU A 101 9.45 5.08 8.31
C LEU A 101 10.23 4.72 9.57
N ASP A 102 11.21 5.54 9.97
CA ASP A 102 11.95 5.34 11.22
C ASP A 102 11.00 5.35 12.43
N ARG A 103 9.99 6.24 12.46
CA ARG A 103 8.97 6.27 13.52
C ARG A 103 8.13 5.00 13.54
N ILE A 104 7.69 4.51 12.39
CA ILE A 104 6.93 3.24 12.30
C ILE A 104 7.78 2.09 12.83
N CYS A 105 9.03 1.98 12.39
CA CYS A 105 9.95 0.95 12.82
C CYS A 105 10.19 0.99 14.34
N ASN A 106 10.49 2.17 14.87
CA ASN A 106 10.74 2.36 16.30
C ASN A 106 9.50 2.03 17.17
N ASN A 107 8.31 2.45 16.74
CA ASN A 107 7.07 2.20 17.47
C ASN A 107 6.69 0.71 17.54
N ASN A 108 7.15 -0.09 16.58
CA ASN A 108 6.87 -1.52 16.50
C ASN A 108 8.10 -2.39 16.84
N GLU A 109 9.21 -1.78 17.25
CA GLU A 109 10.49 -2.47 17.56
C GLU A 109 11.00 -3.31 16.38
N LEU A 110 10.84 -2.81 15.14
CA LEU A 110 11.22 -3.47 13.90
C LEU A 110 12.39 -2.74 13.21
N THR A 111 13.21 -3.50 12.53
CA THR A 111 14.06 -2.98 11.47
C THR A 111 13.23 -2.70 10.21
N TYR A 112 13.78 -1.95 9.26
CA TYR A 112 13.11 -1.71 7.98
C TYR A 112 12.85 -3.01 7.19
N ASP A 113 13.77 -3.97 7.22
CA ASP A 113 13.60 -5.26 6.54
C ASP A 113 12.54 -6.13 7.21
N GLU A 114 12.45 -6.11 8.53
CA GLU A 114 11.37 -6.78 9.27
C GLU A 114 10.01 -6.12 8.99
N LEU A 115 9.95 -4.81 8.87
CA LEU A 115 8.73 -4.09 8.45
C LEU A 115 8.26 -4.56 7.06
N LYS A 116 9.17 -4.63 6.08
CA LYS A 116 8.86 -5.14 4.73
C LYS A 116 8.34 -6.57 4.79
N GLN A 117 9.03 -7.43 5.54
CA GLN A 117 8.63 -8.82 5.68
C GLN A 117 7.25 -8.95 6.32
N THR A 118 6.98 -8.19 7.38
CA THR A 118 5.66 -8.17 8.03
C THR A 118 4.55 -7.75 7.06
N ILE A 119 4.78 -6.71 6.26
CA ILE A 119 3.83 -6.25 5.23
C ILE A 119 3.60 -7.36 4.19
N LYS A 120 4.67 -8.02 3.71
CA LYS A 120 4.59 -9.12 2.74
C LYS A 120 3.81 -10.32 3.29
N ASP A 121 3.93 -10.61 4.57
CA ASP A 121 3.29 -11.76 5.21
C ASP A 121 1.79 -11.54 5.51
N ILE A 122 1.32 -10.30 5.63
CA ILE A 122 -0.10 -10.02 5.93
C ILE A 122 -1.07 -10.68 4.92
N PRO A 123 -0.94 -10.53 3.60
CA PRO A 123 -1.84 -11.15 2.63
C PRO A 123 -1.57 -12.63 2.38
N LYS A 124 -0.40 -13.14 2.76
CA LYS A 124 0.06 -14.48 2.44
C LYS A 124 -0.89 -15.57 2.96
N GLY A 125 -1.36 -16.41 2.04
CA GLY A 125 -2.32 -17.49 2.35
C GLY A 125 -3.75 -17.01 2.59
N VAL A 126 -4.03 -15.71 2.38
CA VAL A 126 -5.36 -15.11 2.54
C VAL A 126 -5.93 -14.70 1.17
N VAL A 127 -5.11 -14.05 0.35
CA VAL A 127 -5.47 -13.64 -1.02
C VAL A 127 -4.27 -13.88 -1.95
N PRO A 128 -4.51 -14.08 -3.27
CA PRO A 128 -3.45 -14.02 -4.27
C PRO A 128 -2.72 -12.67 -4.20
N TYR A 129 -1.38 -12.69 -4.32
CA TYR A 129 -0.60 -11.47 -4.14
C TYR A 129 0.38 -11.19 -5.29
N THR A 130 0.31 -11.99 -6.35
CA THR A 130 1.00 -11.73 -7.61
C THR A 130 -0.01 -11.50 -8.73
N LEU A 131 0.40 -10.80 -9.78
CA LEU A 131 -0.53 -10.42 -10.84
C LEU A 131 -0.93 -11.61 -11.72
N ASP A 132 -0.05 -12.59 -11.90
CA ASP A 132 -0.33 -13.82 -12.63
C ASP A 132 -1.38 -14.70 -11.92
N GLU A 133 -1.36 -14.77 -10.58
CA GLU A 133 -2.39 -15.46 -9.80
C GLU A 133 -3.80 -14.86 -9.99
N TRP A 134 -3.88 -13.58 -10.35
CA TRP A 134 -5.13 -12.89 -10.75
C TRP A 134 -5.49 -13.07 -12.22
N GLY A 135 -4.71 -13.88 -12.97
CA GLY A 135 -4.96 -14.18 -14.38
C GLY A 135 -4.64 -13.02 -15.32
N ILE A 136 -3.79 -12.10 -14.92
CA ILE A 136 -3.33 -11.01 -15.78
C ILE A 136 -2.29 -11.57 -16.76
N PRO A 137 -2.47 -11.44 -18.10
CA PRO A 137 -1.45 -11.81 -19.05
C PRO A 137 -0.25 -10.86 -18.99
N GLU A 138 0.97 -11.39 -19.09
CA GLU A 138 2.20 -10.57 -19.00
C GLU A 138 2.25 -9.48 -20.09
N ASP A 139 1.73 -9.77 -21.28
CA ASP A 139 1.67 -8.83 -22.40
C ASP A 139 0.72 -7.64 -22.16
N GLN A 140 -0.13 -7.69 -21.13
CA GLN A 140 -0.99 -6.59 -20.72
C GLN A 140 -0.33 -5.60 -19.76
N LEU A 141 0.81 -5.94 -19.18
CA LEU A 141 1.50 -5.05 -18.22
C LEU A 141 1.82 -3.66 -18.79
N PRO A 142 2.27 -3.50 -20.05
CA PRO A 142 2.49 -2.17 -20.63
C PRO A 142 1.21 -1.34 -20.74
N THR A 143 0.07 -1.97 -21.06
CA THR A 143 -1.24 -1.31 -21.12
C THR A 143 -1.66 -0.84 -19.73
N LEU A 144 -1.58 -1.72 -18.73
CA LEU A 144 -1.89 -1.39 -17.34
C LEU A 144 -1.00 -0.27 -16.79
N ALA A 145 0.30 -0.28 -17.12
CA ALA A 145 1.20 0.80 -16.75
C ALA A 145 0.77 2.14 -17.35
N ALA A 146 0.35 2.15 -18.63
CA ALA A 146 -0.10 3.36 -19.29
C ALA A 146 -1.42 3.91 -18.69
N GLU A 147 -2.34 3.02 -18.30
CA GLU A 147 -3.64 3.37 -17.70
C GLU A 147 -3.55 3.76 -16.22
N SER A 148 -2.43 3.48 -15.57
CA SER A 148 -2.19 3.81 -14.16
C SER A 148 -2.01 5.31 -13.87
N PHE A 149 -2.04 6.19 -14.90
CA PHE A 149 -1.78 7.63 -14.73
C PHE A 149 -3.08 8.44 -14.59
N THR A 150 -3.69 8.37 -13.42
CA THR A 150 -4.86 9.19 -13.08
C THR A 150 -4.42 10.52 -12.51
N LYS A 151 -4.83 11.64 -13.15
CA LYS A 151 -4.58 13.00 -12.67
C LYS A 151 -5.16 13.21 -11.28
N GLY A 152 -4.42 13.88 -10.40
CA GLY A 152 -4.80 14.10 -9.00
C GLY A 152 -4.65 12.85 -8.12
N ARG A 153 -3.92 11.83 -8.62
CA ARG A 153 -3.54 10.62 -7.89
C ARG A 153 -2.05 10.34 -8.12
N MET A 154 -1.67 9.86 -9.31
CA MET A 154 -0.27 9.53 -9.62
C MET A 154 0.68 10.69 -9.34
N ASP A 155 0.30 11.90 -9.72
CA ASP A 155 1.04 13.15 -9.56
C ASP A 155 1.14 13.62 -8.10
N ASN A 156 0.41 13.00 -7.17
CA ASN A 156 0.56 13.25 -5.73
C ASN A 156 1.71 12.45 -5.08
N ASN A 157 2.27 11.45 -5.75
CA ASN A 157 3.38 10.68 -5.21
C ASN A 157 4.62 11.56 -5.06
N VAL A 158 5.35 11.44 -3.94
CA VAL A 158 6.48 12.33 -3.62
C VAL A 158 7.64 12.20 -4.61
N VAL A 159 7.86 10.99 -5.14
CA VAL A 159 8.73 10.75 -6.29
C VAL A 159 7.87 10.73 -7.53
N ASP A 160 8.21 11.53 -8.53
CA ASP A 160 7.54 11.49 -9.83
C ASP A 160 7.86 10.18 -10.53
N LEU A 161 6.81 9.46 -10.95
CA LEU A 161 6.93 8.17 -11.62
C LEU A 161 6.68 8.32 -13.11
N THR A 162 7.49 7.64 -13.91
CA THR A 162 7.29 7.46 -15.35
C THR A 162 6.49 6.19 -15.63
N LYS A 163 6.03 6.02 -16.89
CA LYS A 163 5.39 4.77 -17.31
C LYS A 163 6.33 3.57 -17.21
N ASP A 164 7.62 3.79 -17.44
CA ASP A 164 8.63 2.73 -17.34
C ASP A 164 8.87 2.31 -15.89
N ASP A 165 8.82 3.25 -14.94
CA ASP A 165 8.87 2.94 -13.50
C ASP A 165 7.66 2.09 -13.10
N VAL A 166 6.46 2.48 -13.51
CA VAL A 166 5.23 1.72 -13.22
C VAL A 166 5.26 0.35 -13.87
N LEU A 167 5.73 0.25 -15.11
CA LEU A 167 5.92 -1.04 -15.77
C LEU A 167 6.93 -1.92 -15.03
N GLY A 168 8.02 -1.34 -14.53
CA GLY A 168 8.99 -2.02 -13.67
C GLY A 168 8.36 -2.61 -12.43
N ILE A 169 7.53 -1.81 -11.72
CA ILE A 169 6.76 -2.25 -10.55
C ILE A 169 5.83 -3.42 -10.92
N LEU A 170 5.05 -3.29 -12.00
CA LEU A 170 4.12 -4.35 -12.41
C LEU A 170 4.84 -5.66 -12.79
N LYS A 171 6.03 -5.58 -13.38
CA LYS A 171 6.87 -6.76 -13.67
C LYS A 171 7.40 -7.41 -12.40
N GLU A 172 7.82 -6.61 -11.40
CA GLU A 172 8.24 -7.13 -10.08
C GLU A 172 7.09 -7.86 -9.36
N LEU A 173 5.86 -7.40 -9.55
CA LEU A 173 4.65 -7.96 -8.95
C LEU A 173 4.02 -9.10 -9.75
N TYR A 174 4.56 -9.44 -10.93
CA TYR A 174 3.92 -10.39 -11.85
C TYR A 174 4.01 -11.82 -11.35
N SER A 175 5.18 -12.26 -10.93
CA SER A 175 5.43 -13.61 -10.39
C SER A 175 6.50 -13.58 -9.30
N GLU A 176 6.41 -14.51 -8.33
CA GLU A 176 7.48 -14.70 -7.32
C GLU A 176 8.72 -15.34 -7.92
#